data_4b29bd9fc616c67192c78967eb3569b8
#
_entry.id   4b29bd9fc616c67192c78967eb3569b8
#
_cell.length_a   1.000
_cell.length_b   1.000
_cell.length_c   1.000
_cell.angle_alpha   90.00
_cell.angle_beta   90.00
_cell.angle_gamma   90.00
#
_symmetry.space_group_name_H-M   'P 1'
#
loop_
_entity.id
_entity.type
_entity.pdbx_description
1 polymer ?
#
loop_
_entity_poly.entity_id
_entity_poly.type
_entity_poly.pdbx_seq_one_letter_code
_entity_poly.pdbx_strand_id
1 'polypeptide(L)'
;KVVEGCSLQKGWSIMEKRYYIAYGSNLNLRQMKMRCPTAKVMGTAVIKDYELLFKGSLTGAYLTIEPKKGSEVPVAVWTVTEADEEALDRYEGCPVFYYKKDMELDIKGIRTGKIRKRKCFVYIMHEERKIGIPSLSYVRTCLEGYISFGFDEHYLSEAQIRAVKEAGYED
;
A
#
# COMPACT_ATOMS: atom_id res chain seq x y z
N LYS A 1 30.94 -44.61 -24.36
CA LYS A 1 29.81 -44.27 -23.47
C LYS A 1 30.00 -42.85 -22.99
N VAL A 2 29.31 -41.97 -23.63
CA VAL A 2 29.31 -40.55 -23.33
C VAL A 2 28.24 -40.34 -22.26
N VAL A 3 28.60 -39.75 -21.12
CA VAL A 3 27.67 -39.28 -20.09
C VAL A 3 27.45 -37.82 -20.35
N GLU A 4 26.27 -37.55 -20.90
CA GLU A 4 25.82 -36.16 -21.05
C GLU A 4 25.57 -35.57 -19.67
N GLY A 5 26.42 -34.60 -19.33
CA GLY A 5 26.22 -33.74 -18.16
C GLY A 5 25.06 -32.81 -18.42
N CYS A 6 23.97 -32.99 -17.70
CA CYS A 6 22.86 -32.05 -17.68
C CYS A 6 23.35 -30.73 -17.06
N SER A 7 23.66 -29.77 -17.91
CA SER A 7 23.90 -28.39 -17.54
C SER A 7 22.54 -27.78 -17.16
N LEU A 8 22.24 -27.77 -15.88
CA LEU A 8 21.22 -26.89 -15.32
C LEU A 8 21.69 -25.46 -15.48
N GLN A 9 21.37 -24.87 -16.61
CA GLN A 9 21.32 -23.43 -16.71
C GLN A 9 20.27 -22.95 -15.71
N LYS A 10 20.72 -22.56 -14.53
CA LYS A 10 19.94 -21.66 -13.70
C LYS A 10 19.80 -20.38 -14.51
N GLY A 11 18.67 -20.29 -15.23
CA GLY A 11 18.25 -19.03 -15.79
C GLY A 11 18.21 -18.03 -14.65
N TRP A 12 19.07 -17.03 -14.72
CA TRP A 12 18.95 -15.85 -13.92
C TRP A 12 17.60 -15.27 -14.27
N SER A 13 16.59 -15.56 -13.47
CA SER A 13 15.32 -14.87 -13.52
C SER A 13 15.70 -13.39 -13.40
N ILE A 14 15.51 -12.64 -14.50
CA ILE A 14 15.48 -11.18 -14.43
C ILE A 14 14.50 -10.93 -13.31
N MET A 15 14.97 -10.35 -12.20
CA MET A 15 14.14 -10.10 -11.02
C MET A 15 13.01 -9.20 -11.50
N GLU A 16 11.84 -9.79 -11.75
CA GLU A 16 10.66 -9.07 -12.19
C GLU A 16 10.31 -8.07 -11.09
N LYS A 17 10.51 -6.80 -11.41
CA LYS A 17 10.05 -5.73 -10.54
C LYS A 17 8.55 -5.82 -10.44
N ARG A 18 8.04 -5.85 -9.22
CA ARG A 18 6.61 -5.78 -8.95
C ARG A 18 6.20 -4.35 -8.63
N TYR A 19 4.94 -4.07 -8.80
CA TYR A 19 4.35 -2.76 -8.54
C TYR A 19 3.52 -2.83 -7.26
N TYR A 20 3.93 -2.05 -6.28
CA TYR A 20 3.31 -1.99 -4.96
C TYR A 20 2.49 -0.71 -4.80
N ILE A 21 1.26 -0.85 -4.36
CA ILE A 21 0.33 0.26 -4.09
C ILE A 21 0.42 0.66 -2.62
N ALA A 22 0.79 1.90 -2.36
CA ALA A 22 0.80 2.51 -1.03
C ALA A 22 -0.31 3.55 -0.90
N TYR A 23 -1.10 3.47 0.17
CA TYR A 23 -2.18 4.40 0.48
C TYR A 23 -2.12 4.96 1.90
N GLY A 24 -1.24 4.45 2.75
CA GLY A 24 -1.10 4.81 4.16
C GLY A 24 0.31 5.25 4.54
N SER A 25 0.88 4.64 5.59
CA SER A 25 2.20 5.03 6.10
C SER A 25 3.34 4.85 5.09
N ASN A 26 3.19 3.95 4.12
CA ASN A 26 4.18 3.75 3.07
C ASN A 26 4.12 4.80 1.95
N LEU A 27 3.24 5.78 2.05
CA LEU A 27 3.34 7.04 1.31
C LEU A 27 4.45 7.94 1.86
N ASN A 28 4.84 7.72 3.11
CA ASN A 28 5.93 8.44 3.73
C ASN A 28 7.27 8.00 3.14
N LEU A 29 7.92 8.90 2.40
CA LEU A 29 9.16 8.60 1.67
C LEU A 29 10.30 8.15 2.60
N ARG A 30 10.39 8.74 3.78
CA ARG A 30 11.39 8.39 4.78
C ARG A 30 11.16 7.00 5.35
N GLN A 31 9.92 6.66 5.68
CA GLN A 31 9.53 5.34 6.16
C GLN A 31 9.81 4.27 5.10
N MET A 32 9.43 4.52 3.86
CA MET A 32 9.66 3.60 2.75
C MET A 32 11.16 3.37 2.47
N LYS A 33 11.96 4.42 2.54
CA LYS A 33 13.42 4.31 2.35
C LYS A 33 14.07 3.41 3.40
N MET A 34 13.61 3.47 4.64
CA MET A 34 14.11 2.61 5.71
C MET A 34 13.65 1.15 5.54
N ARG A 35 12.39 0.97 5.14
CA ARG A 35 11.75 -0.33 5.01
C ARG A 35 12.18 -1.10 3.76
N CYS A 36 12.25 -0.40 2.66
CA CYS A 36 12.50 -0.92 1.32
C CYS A 36 13.54 -0.06 0.60
N PRO A 37 14.82 -0.20 0.91
CA PRO A 37 15.88 0.69 0.39
C PRO A 37 16.00 0.70 -1.14
N THR A 38 15.59 -0.38 -1.81
CA THR A 38 15.67 -0.53 -3.27
C THR A 38 14.39 -0.15 -4.00
N ALA A 39 13.32 0.16 -3.27
CA ALA A 39 12.07 0.60 -3.86
C ALA A 39 12.20 2.00 -4.49
N LYS A 40 11.53 2.18 -5.62
CA LYS A 40 11.50 3.45 -6.35
C LYS A 40 10.06 3.86 -6.65
N VAL A 41 9.77 5.14 -6.50
CA VAL A 41 8.47 5.69 -6.90
C VAL A 41 8.34 5.60 -8.41
N MET A 42 7.31 4.90 -8.88
CA MET A 42 6.95 4.85 -10.31
C MET A 42 6.00 5.99 -10.68
N GLY A 43 4.97 6.21 -9.88
CA GLY A 43 3.95 7.20 -10.19
C GLY A 43 2.83 7.21 -9.16
N THR A 44 1.71 7.81 -9.55
CA THR A 44 0.51 7.92 -8.75
C THR A 44 -0.69 7.37 -9.52
N ALA A 45 -1.71 6.98 -8.77
CA ALA A 45 -2.96 6.48 -9.34
C ALA A 45 -4.12 6.77 -8.39
N VAL A 46 -5.32 6.44 -8.81
CA VAL A 46 -6.54 6.52 -7.99
C VAL A 46 -7.24 5.18 -8.07
N ILE A 47 -7.55 4.61 -6.91
CA ILE A 47 -8.38 3.41 -6.83
C ILE A 47 -9.83 3.86 -6.76
N LYS A 48 -10.60 3.59 -7.81
CA LYS A 48 -12.03 3.93 -7.89
C LYS A 48 -12.87 2.91 -7.14
N ASP A 49 -13.98 3.38 -6.57
CA ASP A 49 -14.96 2.57 -5.84
C ASP A 49 -14.39 1.84 -4.62
N TYR A 50 -13.46 2.51 -3.95
CA TYR A 50 -12.91 2.15 -2.65
C TYR A 50 -12.91 3.35 -1.73
N GLU A 51 -13.02 3.11 -0.43
CA GLU A 51 -12.87 4.14 0.61
C GLU A 51 -11.72 3.82 1.55
N LEU A 52 -11.16 4.87 2.15
CA LEU A 52 -10.11 4.80 3.15
C LEU A 52 -10.72 4.69 4.54
N LEU A 53 -10.30 3.70 5.33
CA LEU A 53 -10.80 3.44 6.68
C LEU A 53 -9.65 3.27 7.67
N PHE A 54 -9.88 3.69 8.91
CA PHE A 54 -9.02 3.33 10.05
C PHE A 54 -9.64 2.14 10.78
N LYS A 55 -8.94 1.03 10.76
CA LYS A 55 -9.33 -0.21 11.44
C LYS A 55 -8.14 -0.79 12.19
N GLY A 56 -8.39 -1.68 13.12
CA GLY A 56 -7.24 -2.26 13.77
C GLY A 56 -7.53 -3.25 14.87
N SER A 57 -6.65 -3.20 15.84
CA SER A 57 -6.64 -4.02 17.03
C SER A 57 -6.84 -3.17 18.29
N LEU A 58 -6.83 -3.80 19.44
CA LEU A 58 -6.89 -3.14 20.75
C LEU A 58 -5.75 -2.15 21.00
N THR A 59 -4.65 -2.25 20.26
CA THR A 59 -3.44 -1.43 20.45
C THR A 59 -3.32 -0.27 19.48
N GLY A 60 -4.21 -0.13 18.51
CA GLY A 60 -4.21 0.97 17.56
C GLY A 60 -4.97 0.66 16.28
N ALA A 61 -5.31 1.71 15.56
CA ALA A 61 -5.94 1.64 14.26
C ALA A 61 -4.97 2.09 13.17
N TYR A 62 -5.07 1.44 12.02
CA TYR A 62 -4.26 1.68 10.84
C TYR A 62 -5.14 1.79 9.61
N LEU A 63 -4.61 2.39 8.54
CA LEU A 63 -5.34 2.53 7.29
C LEU A 63 -5.52 1.19 6.57
N THR A 64 -6.70 1.03 6.02
CA THR A 64 -7.05 0.01 5.04
C THR A 64 -8.01 0.60 4.03
N ILE A 65 -8.31 -0.14 2.98
CA ILE A 65 -9.28 0.24 1.96
C ILE A 65 -10.32 -0.85 1.80
N GLU A 66 -11.56 -0.45 1.57
CA GLU A 66 -12.68 -1.38 1.31
C GLU A 66 -13.55 -0.86 0.18
N PRO A 67 -14.22 -1.76 -0.57
CA PRO A 67 -15.11 -1.34 -1.64
C PRO A 67 -16.21 -0.40 -1.16
N LYS A 68 -16.38 0.71 -1.86
CA LYS A 68 -17.49 1.64 -1.70
C LYS A 68 -17.74 2.40 -2.98
N LYS A 69 -18.87 2.10 -3.61
CA LYS A 69 -19.28 2.75 -4.86
C LYS A 69 -19.31 4.28 -4.71
N GLY A 70 -18.69 4.96 -5.67
CA GLY A 70 -18.62 6.42 -5.74
C GLY A 70 -17.51 7.07 -4.92
N SER A 71 -16.80 6.31 -4.08
CA SER A 71 -15.60 6.77 -3.38
C SER A 71 -14.32 6.48 -4.18
N GLU A 72 -13.22 7.09 -3.77
CA GLU A 72 -11.92 6.87 -4.39
C GLU A 72 -10.79 7.08 -3.38
N VAL A 73 -9.64 6.46 -3.65
CA VAL A 73 -8.45 6.56 -2.80
C VAL A 73 -7.24 6.91 -3.66
N PRO A 74 -6.55 8.03 -3.37
CA PRO A 74 -5.30 8.35 -4.04
C PRO A 74 -4.18 7.46 -3.52
N VAL A 75 -3.33 6.99 -4.42
CA VAL A 75 -2.25 6.06 -4.09
C VAL A 75 -0.96 6.41 -4.82
N ALA A 76 0.17 6.05 -4.22
CA ALA A 76 1.45 6.00 -4.91
C ALA A 76 1.77 4.54 -5.29
N VAL A 77 2.49 4.38 -6.38
CA VAL A 77 2.94 3.07 -6.85
C VAL A 77 4.46 3.04 -6.86
N TRP A 78 5.00 2.05 -6.19
CA TRP A 78 6.43 1.79 -6.10
C TRP A 78 6.82 0.57 -6.92
N THR A 79 7.98 0.64 -7.57
CA THR A 79 8.63 -0.59 -8.05
C THR A 79 9.40 -1.20 -6.89
N VAL A 80 9.20 -2.47 -6.64
CA VAL A 80 9.81 -3.20 -5.52
C VAL A 80 10.52 -4.46 -6.00
N THR A 81 11.61 -4.80 -5.34
CA THR A 81 12.31 -6.08 -5.51
C THR A 81 11.67 -7.15 -4.65
N GLU A 82 12.06 -8.41 -4.85
CA GLU A 82 11.62 -9.51 -4.00
C GLU A 82 11.97 -9.27 -2.52
N ALA A 83 13.17 -8.78 -2.24
CA ALA A 83 13.60 -8.45 -0.88
C ALA A 83 12.76 -7.32 -0.25
N ASP A 84 12.39 -6.30 -1.04
CA ASP A 84 11.48 -5.25 -0.59
C ASP A 84 10.09 -5.81 -0.27
N GLU A 85 9.57 -6.69 -1.12
CA GLU A 85 8.26 -7.33 -0.89
C GLU A 85 8.26 -8.20 0.37
N GLU A 86 9.31 -8.96 0.62
CA GLU A 86 9.46 -9.72 1.86
C GLU A 86 9.49 -8.80 3.10
N ALA A 87 10.16 -7.66 3.01
CA ALA A 87 10.17 -6.66 4.07
C ALA A 87 8.78 -6.06 4.32
N LEU A 88 8.03 -5.78 3.25
CA LEU A 88 6.64 -5.33 3.33
C LEU A 88 5.74 -6.40 3.95
N ASP A 89 5.88 -7.66 3.54
CA ASP A 89 5.10 -8.77 4.11
C ASP A 89 5.28 -8.86 5.64
N ARG A 90 6.51 -8.73 6.11
CA ARG A 90 6.79 -8.71 7.55
C ARG A 90 6.19 -7.49 8.25
N TYR A 91 6.35 -6.32 7.65
CA TYR A 91 5.82 -5.09 8.22
C TYR A 91 4.30 -5.09 8.33
N GLU A 92 3.61 -5.59 7.30
CA GLU A 92 2.15 -5.64 7.25
C GLU A 92 1.57 -6.86 8.02
N GLY A 93 2.41 -7.76 8.51
CA GLY A 93 1.95 -8.99 9.14
C GLY A 93 1.14 -9.88 8.18
N CYS A 94 1.55 -9.92 6.93
CA CYS A 94 0.89 -10.70 5.88
C CYS A 94 1.20 -12.20 6.07
N PRO A 95 0.21 -13.07 5.94
CA PRO A 95 -1.19 -12.85 5.55
C PRO A 95 -2.17 -12.70 6.73
N VAL A 96 -1.71 -12.63 7.97
CA VAL A 96 -2.55 -12.70 9.18
C VAL A 96 -3.27 -11.38 9.49
N PHE A 97 -2.55 -10.26 9.43
CA PHE A 97 -3.13 -8.94 9.71
C PHE A 97 -3.63 -8.27 8.43
N TYR A 98 -2.76 -8.17 7.44
CA TYR A 98 -3.10 -7.77 6.06
C TYR A 98 -2.95 -8.95 5.12
N TYR A 99 -3.69 -8.96 4.03
CA TYR A 99 -3.50 -9.87 2.90
C TYR A 99 -3.21 -9.11 1.62
N LYS A 100 -2.54 -9.75 0.67
CA LYS A 100 -2.27 -9.17 -0.64
C LYS A 100 -3.43 -9.38 -1.59
N LYS A 101 -3.74 -8.34 -2.35
CA LYS A 101 -4.69 -8.38 -3.45
C LYS A 101 -4.06 -7.77 -4.70
N ASP A 102 -4.26 -8.40 -5.83
CA ASP A 102 -3.87 -7.86 -7.12
C ASP A 102 -4.92 -6.86 -7.62
N MET A 103 -4.45 -5.75 -8.17
CA MET A 103 -5.29 -4.74 -8.81
C MET A 103 -4.60 -4.23 -10.06
N GLU A 104 -5.37 -3.95 -11.10
CA GLU A 104 -4.89 -3.28 -12.29
C GLU A 104 -5.21 -1.78 -12.20
N LEU A 105 -4.19 -0.94 -12.31
CA LEU A 105 -4.32 0.51 -12.20
C LEU A 105 -3.71 1.24 -13.40
N ASP A 106 -4.31 2.36 -13.73
CA ASP A 106 -3.73 3.36 -14.63
C ASP A 106 -2.80 4.27 -13.83
N ILE A 107 -1.50 4.09 -14.02
CA ILE A 107 -0.47 4.79 -13.25
C ILE A 107 0.06 5.97 -14.05
N LYS A 108 -0.03 7.16 -13.48
CA LYS A 108 0.60 8.36 -14.04
C LYS A 108 2.05 8.43 -13.57
N GLY A 109 2.98 8.28 -14.51
CA GLY A 109 4.41 8.31 -14.22
C GLY A 109 4.85 9.66 -13.65
N ILE A 110 5.64 9.63 -12.57
CA ILE A 110 6.14 10.85 -11.92
C ILE A 110 7.06 11.67 -12.83
N ARG A 111 7.91 10.99 -13.59
CA ARG A 111 8.87 11.65 -14.48
C ARG A 111 8.28 12.06 -15.83
N THR A 112 7.44 11.21 -16.39
CA THR A 112 6.96 11.34 -17.76
C THR A 112 5.58 11.93 -17.89
N GLY A 113 4.76 11.86 -16.83
CA GLY A 113 3.33 12.19 -16.86
C GLY A 113 2.49 11.23 -17.72
N LYS A 114 3.10 10.21 -18.31
CA LYS A 114 2.41 9.21 -19.14
C LYS A 114 1.62 8.25 -18.28
N ILE A 115 0.42 7.89 -18.74
CA ILE A 115 -0.43 6.92 -18.09
C ILE A 115 -0.14 5.54 -18.66
N ARG A 116 0.13 4.57 -17.77
CA ARG A 116 0.38 3.18 -18.12
C ARG A 116 -0.42 2.26 -17.21
N LYS A 117 -1.16 1.35 -17.81
CA LYS A 117 -1.88 0.31 -17.09
C LYS A 117 -0.91 -0.77 -16.61
N ARG A 118 -0.96 -1.10 -15.32
CA ARG A 118 -0.09 -2.12 -14.70
C ARG A 118 -0.86 -2.94 -13.68
N LYS A 119 -0.53 -4.23 -13.65
CA LYS A 119 -0.94 -5.11 -12.56
C LYS A 119 -0.08 -4.81 -11.34
N CYS A 120 -0.73 -4.47 -10.24
CA CYS A 120 -0.10 -4.09 -8.98
C CYS A 120 -0.61 -5.00 -7.86
N PHE A 121 0.07 -4.97 -6.71
CA PHE A 121 -0.46 -5.57 -5.49
C PHE A 121 -0.62 -4.54 -4.39
N VAL A 122 -1.57 -4.79 -3.51
CA VAL A 122 -1.92 -3.93 -2.38
C VAL A 122 -2.16 -4.78 -1.15
N TYR A 123 -1.81 -4.26 0.02
CA TYR A 123 -2.16 -4.90 1.28
C TYR A 123 -3.48 -4.35 1.78
N ILE A 124 -4.39 -5.24 2.13
CA ILE A 124 -5.71 -4.92 2.66
C ILE A 124 -5.85 -5.64 4.00
N MET A 125 -6.27 -4.90 5.03
CA MET A 125 -6.57 -5.48 6.34
C MET A 125 -7.79 -6.40 6.22
N HIS A 126 -7.76 -7.55 6.90
CA HIS A 126 -8.90 -8.44 6.93
C HIS A 126 -10.14 -7.68 7.42
N GLU A 127 -11.23 -7.80 6.68
CA GLU A 127 -12.40 -6.92 6.76
C GLU A 127 -13.19 -7.05 8.07
N GLU A 128 -13.05 -8.17 8.78
CA GLU A 128 -13.70 -8.39 10.08
C GLU A 128 -13.15 -7.51 11.21
N ARG A 129 -12.01 -6.83 11.01
CA ARG A 129 -11.47 -5.93 12.02
C ARG A 129 -12.33 -4.69 12.16
N LYS A 130 -12.44 -4.22 13.38
CA LYS A 130 -13.32 -3.08 13.72
C LYS A 130 -12.69 -1.74 13.39
N ILE A 131 -13.53 -0.75 13.14
CA ILE A 131 -13.14 0.66 13.08
C ILE A 131 -12.51 1.04 14.42
N GLY A 132 -11.45 1.83 14.36
CA GLY A 132 -10.73 2.32 15.52
C GLY A 132 -10.15 3.71 15.29
N ILE A 133 -9.80 4.38 16.38
CA ILE A 133 -9.19 5.71 16.33
C ILE A 133 -7.67 5.56 16.23
N PRO A 134 -7.03 6.10 15.20
CA PRO A 134 -5.59 6.03 15.04
C PRO A 134 -4.86 6.92 16.04
N SER A 135 -3.59 6.59 16.32
CA SER A 135 -2.71 7.51 17.04
C SER A 135 -2.38 8.74 16.20
N LEU A 136 -2.14 9.88 16.86
CA LEU A 136 -1.75 11.10 16.16
C LEU A 136 -0.41 10.95 15.41
N SER A 137 0.51 10.17 15.95
CA SER A 137 1.81 9.92 15.31
C SER A 137 1.66 9.15 14.01
N TYR A 138 0.76 8.16 13.97
CA TYR A 138 0.46 7.41 12.74
C TYR A 138 -0.20 8.29 11.68
N VAL A 139 -1.20 9.08 12.07
CA VAL A 139 -1.86 10.03 11.16
C VAL A 139 -0.85 11.03 10.59
N ARG A 140 0.05 11.55 11.43
CA ARG A 140 1.10 12.47 10.99
C ARG A 140 2.02 11.83 9.95
N THR A 141 2.42 10.58 10.18
CA THR A 141 3.25 9.83 9.22
C THR A 141 2.56 9.71 7.86
N CYS A 142 1.27 9.39 7.86
CA CYS A 142 0.46 9.32 6.62
C CYS A 142 0.32 10.70 5.97
N LEU A 143 0.04 11.74 6.75
CA LEU A 143 -0.11 13.11 6.26
C LEU A 143 1.16 13.62 5.57
N GLU A 144 2.33 13.37 6.13
CA GLU A 144 3.61 13.70 5.50
C GLU A 144 3.74 13.05 4.11
N GLY A 145 3.29 11.81 3.97
CA GLY A 145 3.23 11.12 2.68
C GLY A 145 2.26 11.78 1.70
N TYR A 146 1.06 12.13 2.14
CA TYR A 146 0.08 12.87 1.34
C TYR A 146 0.64 14.19 0.82
N ILE A 147 1.29 14.96 1.69
CA ILE A 147 1.93 16.22 1.33
C ILE A 147 3.03 16.00 0.28
N SER A 148 3.88 15.00 0.47
CA SER A 148 4.96 14.69 -0.46
C SER A 148 4.47 14.36 -1.88
N PHE A 149 3.32 13.69 -1.99
CA PHE A 149 2.71 13.35 -3.29
C PHE A 149 1.71 14.37 -3.80
N GLY A 150 1.43 15.43 -3.03
CA GLY A 150 0.45 16.45 -3.40
C GLY A 150 -1.00 15.93 -3.40
N PHE A 151 -1.29 14.93 -2.58
CA PHE A 151 -2.65 14.40 -2.42
C PHE A 151 -3.52 15.31 -1.55
N ASP A 152 -4.81 15.33 -1.82
CA ASP A 152 -5.77 16.06 -1.01
C ASP A 152 -5.88 15.44 0.38
N GLU A 153 -5.57 16.22 1.41
CA GLU A 153 -5.63 15.80 2.81
C GLU A 153 -7.06 15.44 3.27
N HIS A 154 -8.05 15.86 2.51
CA HIS A 154 -9.47 15.59 2.77
C HIS A 154 -9.77 14.09 2.91
N TYR A 155 -9.13 13.22 2.13
CA TYR A 155 -9.28 11.78 2.26
C TYR A 155 -8.92 11.25 3.64
N LEU A 156 -7.81 11.75 4.23
CA LEU A 156 -7.41 11.39 5.60
C LEU A 156 -8.37 11.97 6.64
N SER A 157 -8.75 13.23 6.48
CA SER A 157 -9.67 13.90 7.41
C SER A 157 -11.03 13.21 7.46
N GLU A 158 -11.58 12.83 6.32
CA GLU A 158 -12.84 12.09 6.27
C GLU A 158 -12.73 10.70 6.91
N ALA A 159 -11.63 9.98 6.69
CA ALA A 159 -11.40 8.71 7.34
C ALA A 159 -11.33 8.85 8.88
N GLN A 160 -10.68 9.92 9.38
CA GLN A 160 -10.65 10.23 10.82
C GLN A 160 -12.04 10.55 11.37
N ILE A 161 -12.82 11.36 10.66
CA ILE A 161 -14.19 11.72 11.07
C ILE A 161 -15.05 10.45 11.16
N ARG A 162 -14.97 9.56 10.18
CA ARG A 162 -15.67 8.27 10.22
C ARG A 162 -15.26 7.43 11.44
N ALA A 163 -13.94 7.35 11.70
CA ALA A 163 -13.42 6.61 12.84
C ALA A 163 -13.98 7.14 14.19
N VAL A 164 -14.00 8.46 14.37
CA VAL A 164 -14.53 9.08 15.59
C VAL A 164 -16.04 8.84 15.72
N LYS A 165 -16.79 8.96 14.63
CA LYS A 165 -18.24 8.74 14.65
C LYS A 165 -18.62 7.29 14.97
N GLU A 166 -17.90 6.33 14.42
CA GLU A 166 -18.23 4.92 14.59
C GLU A 166 -17.65 4.31 15.87
N ALA A 167 -16.43 4.71 16.27
CA ALA A 167 -15.77 4.18 17.46
C ALA A 167 -16.00 5.02 18.74
N GLY A 168 -16.36 6.29 18.61
CA GLY A 168 -16.55 7.23 19.72
C GLY A 168 -17.96 7.26 20.32
N TYR A 169 -18.91 6.51 19.78
CA TYR A 169 -20.32 6.49 20.22
C TYR A 169 -20.77 5.15 20.80
N GLU A 170 -19.87 4.23 21.03
CA GLU A 170 -20.18 3.04 21.84
C GLU A 170 -19.90 3.39 23.33
N ASP A 171 -20.85 4.08 23.95
CA ASP A 171 -20.97 4.16 25.41
C ASP A 171 -21.75 2.95 25.94
#